data_68b042d8579951cf1b5029f85db193d6
#
_entry.id   68b042d8579951cf1b5029f85db193d6
#
_cell.length_a   1.000
_cell.length_b   1.000
_cell.length_c   1.000
_cell.angle_alpha   90.00
_cell.angle_beta   90.00
_cell.angle_gamma   90.00
#
_symmetry.space_group_name_H-M   'P 1'
#
loop_
_entity.id
_entity.type
_entity.pdbx_description
1 polymer ?
#
loop_
_entity_poly.entity_id
_entity_poly.type
_entity_poly.pdbx_seq_one_letter_code
_entity_poly.pdbx_strand_id
1 'polypeptide(L)'
;MSITASALSLTVADPEQSARFLEEEFGFEREMSADGFVSLTRPDVAFNLIFLRAGLETFKPRDRAGRTAAGILVVLVVDNVDAEYERLHAAGTEILTPIETEEWGERFFQVEDPNGVIVQLVQWVAAPPASVVA
;
A
#
# COMPACT_ATOMS: atom_id res chain seq x y z
N MET A 1 -8.25 -5.39 26.86
CA MET A 1 -7.42 -5.97 25.79
C MET A 1 -6.31 -4.98 25.44
N SER A 2 -5.12 -5.48 25.15
CA SER A 2 -4.02 -4.65 24.66
C SER A 2 -3.63 -5.14 23.27
N ILE A 3 -3.51 -4.23 22.31
CA ILE A 3 -3.01 -4.54 20.97
C ILE A 3 -1.51 -4.24 20.95
N THR A 4 -0.69 -5.27 20.74
CA THR A 4 0.77 -5.15 20.80
C THR A 4 1.41 -5.04 19.42
N ALA A 5 0.70 -5.41 18.37
CA ALA A 5 1.13 -5.28 16.98
C ALA A 5 -0.09 -5.36 16.07
N SER A 6 0.05 -4.90 14.84
CA SER A 6 -1.02 -4.97 13.85
C SER A 6 -0.44 -5.14 12.45
N ALA A 7 -1.17 -5.82 11.59
CA ALA A 7 -0.78 -6.05 10.21
C ALA A 7 -1.99 -6.13 9.30
N LEU A 8 -1.78 -5.79 8.04
CA LEU A 8 -2.76 -5.96 6.97
C LEU A 8 -2.18 -6.96 5.96
N SER A 9 -2.93 -8.01 5.68
CA SER A 9 -2.52 -9.05 4.75
C SER A 9 -3.25 -8.91 3.42
N LEU A 10 -2.50 -8.94 2.33
CA LEU A 10 -3.00 -8.78 0.97
C LEU A 10 -2.62 -10.00 0.14
N THR A 11 -3.61 -10.61 -0.50
CA THR A 11 -3.37 -11.76 -1.39
C THR A 11 -3.08 -11.26 -2.79
N VAL A 12 -1.93 -11.65 -3.34
CA VAL A 12 -1.44 -11.23 -4.65
C VAL A 12 -0.90 -12.43 -5.42
N ALA A 13 -0.69 -12.25 -6.73
CA ALA A 13 -0.12 -13.33 -7.56
C ALA A 13 1.33 -13.63 -7.19
N ASP A 14 2.15 -12.60 -6.99
CA ASP A 14 3.58 -12.74 -6.69
C ASP A 14 3.99 -11.78 -5.56
N PRO A 15 4.05 -12.26 -4.31
CA PRO A 15 4.44 -11.44 -3.15
C PRO A 15 5.81 -10.77 -3.29
N GLU A 16 6.77 -11.42 -3.95
CA GLU A 16 8.10 -10.84 -4.14
C GLU A 16 8.07 -9.56 -4.98
N GLN A 17 7.21 -9.50 -6.00
CA GLN A 17 7.08 -8.29 -6.82
C GLN A 17 6.50 -7.13 -6.03
N SER A 18 5.47 -7.35 -5.23
CA SER A 18 4.90 -6.32 -4.36
C SER A 18 5.91 -5.86 -3.31
N ALA A 19 6.63 -6.79 -2.71
CA ALA A 19 7.65 -6.47 -1.71
C ALA A 19 8.75 -5.58 -2.29
N ARG A 20 9.31 -5.96 -3.43
CA ARG A 20 10.36 -5.16 -4.10
C ARG A 20 9.86 -3.77 -4.47
N PHE A 21 8.63 -3.66 -4.96
CA PHE A 21 8.04 -2.36 -5.31
C PHE A 21 8.01 -1.43 -4.08
N LEU A 22 7.50 -1.92 -2.96
CA LEU A 22 7.43 -1.12 -1.73
C LEU A 22 8.81 -0.83 -1.11
N GLU A 23 9.74 -1.78 -1.20
CA GLU A 23 11.12 -1.56 -0.76
C GLU A 23 11.80 -0.47 -1.59
N GLU A 24 11.74 -0.58 -2.91
CA GLU A 24 12.45 0.31 -3.83
C GLU A 24 11.82 1.70 -3.91
N GLU A 25 10.49 1.77 -3.97
CA GLU A 25 9.78 3.03 -4.22
C GLU A 25 9.36 3.74 -2.93
N PHE A 26 9.15 3.01 -1.84
CA PHE A 26 8.60 3.58 -0.61
C PHE A 26 9.42 3.30 0.64
N GLY A 27 10.60 2.69 0.49
CA GLY A 27 11.52 2.51 1.61
C GLY A 27 11.04 1.57 2.70
N PHE A 28 10.13 0.66 2.40
CA PHE A 28 9.77 -0.39 3.33
C PHE A 28 10.94 -1.35 3.53
N GLU A 29 10.99 -1.98 4.67
CA GLU A 29 11.99 -2.98 5.01
C GLU A 29 11.35 -4.35 5.19
N ARG A 30 12.04 -5.37 4.73
CA ARG A 30 11.59 -6.75 4.86
C ARG A 30 11.81 -7.21 6.30
N GLU A 31 10.72 -7.55 6.99
CA GLU A 31 10.77 -8.07 8.34
C GLU A 31 10.97 -9.57 8.36
N MET A 32 10.24 -10.27 7.49
CA MET A 32 10.22 -11.72 7.44
C MET A 32 9.77 -12.18 6.06
N SER A 33 10.29 -13.29 5.60
CA SER A 33 9.84 -13.89 4.34
C SER A 33 9.96 -15.41 4.38
N ALA A 34 9.09 -16.06 3.63
CA ALA A 34 9.09 -17.48 3.38
C ALA A 34 8.45 -17.74 2.02
N ASP A 35 8.36 -18.98 1.57
CA ASP A 35 7.71 -19.28 0.31
C ASP A 35 6.25 -18.81 0.36
N GLY A 36 5.87 -17.94 -0.57
CA GLY A 36 4.52 -17.40 -0.67
C GLY A 36 4.13 -16.36 0.39
N PHE A 37 5.11 -15.81 1.11
CA PHE A 37 4.86 -14.90 2.23
C PHE A 37 5.99 -13.88 2.34
N VAL A 38 5.63 -12.58 2.41
CA VAL A 38 6.58 -11.51 2.73
C VAL A 38 5.89 -10.52 3.68
N SER A 39 6.54 -10.20 4.78
CA SER A 39 6.10 -9.16 5.71
C SER A 39 7.03 -7.96 5.63
N LEU A 40 6.46 -6.78 5.45
CA LEU A 40 7.17 -5.52 5.33
C LEU A 40 6.80 -4.59 6.46
N THR A 41 7.78 -3.82 6.91
CA THR A 41 7.60 -2.82 7.96
C THR A 41 8.24 -1.49 7.55
N ARG A 42 7.75 -0.42 8.16
CA ARG A 42 8.35 0.90 8.07
C ARG A 42 8.05 1.62 9.40
N PRO A 43 9.02 2.32 10.02
CA PRO A 43 8.82 2.88 11.36
C PRO A 43 7.66 3.87 11.48
N ASP A 44 7.34 4.58 10.39
CA ASP A 44 6.30 5.60 10.36
C ASP A 44 4.95 5.11 9.83
N VAL A 45 4.77 3.78 9.67
CA VAL A 45 3.51 3.16 9.23
C VAL A 45 2.92 2.35 10.37
N ALA A 46 1.63 2.53 10.62
CA ALA A 46 0.95 1.90 11.74
C ALA A 46 0.76 0.38 11.61
N PHE A 47 0.69 -0.12 10.37
CA PHE A 47 0.47 -1.53 10.10
C PHE A 47 1.63 -2.09 9.30
N ASN A 48 2.11 -3.28 9.68
CA ASN A 48 2.94 -4.04 8.77
C ASN A 48 2.10 -4.52 7.59
N LEU A 49 2.70 -4.58 6.41
CA LEU A 49 2.06 -5.09 5.20
C LEU A 49 2.58 -6.50 4.92
N ILE A 50 1.66 -7.44 4.81
CA ILE A 50 1.97 -8.83 4.53
C ILE A 50 1.42 -9.15 3.14
N PHE A 51 2.25 -9.71 2.28
CA PHE A 51 1.82 -10.21 0.98
C PHE A 51 1.83 -11.73 0.98
N LEU A 52 0.72 -12.32 0.59
CA LEU A 52 0.53 -13.77 0.51
C LEU A 52 0.23 -14.17 -0.93
N ARG A 53 0.84 -15.28 -1.37
CA ARG A 53 0.55 -15.81 -2.70
C ARG A 53 -0.88 -16.35 -2.78
N ALA A 54 -1.59 -15.98 -3.85
CA ALA A 54 -2.92 -16.52 -4.11
C ALA A 54 -2.90 -18.06 -4.11
N GLY A 55 -3.82 -18.66 -3.38
CA GLY A 55 -3.91 -20.11 -3.25
C GLY A 55 -2.95 -20.73 -2.22
N LEU A 56 -2.24 -19.93 -1.45
CA LEU A 56 -1.30 -20.42 -0.44
C LEU A 56 -1.98 -21.46 0.46
N GLU A 57 -1.37 -22.64 0.59
CA GLU A 57 -1.99 -23.80 1.27
C GLU A 57 -2.33 -23.56 2.73
N THR A 58 -1.56 -22.72 3.40
CA THR A 58 -1.75 -22.38 4.82
C THR A 58 -2.78 -21.29 5.06
N PHE A 59 -3.27 -20.65 3.99
CA PHE A 59 -4.27 -19.58 4.13
C PHE A 59 -5.62 -20.15 4.59
N LYS A 60 -6.20 -19.53 5.59
CA LYS A 60 -7.53 -19.90 6.10
C LYS A 60 -8.40 -18.65 6.24
N PRO A 61 -9.69 -18.70 5.88
CA PRO A 61 -10.43 -19.88 5.37
C PRO A 61 -10.00 -20.24 3.94
N ARG A 62 -10.05 -21.53 3.64
CA ARG A 62 -9.55 -22.07 2.36
C ARG A 62 -10.27 -21.54 1.13
N ASP A 63 -11.56 -21.26 1.24
CA ASP A 63 -12.37 -20.74 0.13
C ASP A 63 -12.02 -19.31 -0.27
N ARG A 64 -11.22 -18.61 0.52
CA ARG A 64 -10.75 -17.25 0.24
C ARG A 64 -9.29 -17.15 -0.20
N ALA A 65 -8.57 -18.27 -0.16
CA ALA A 65 -7.14 -18.28 -0.45
C ALA A 65 -6.77 -17.79 -1.86
N GLY A 66 -7.67 -17.95 -2.83
CA GLY A 66 -7.46 -17.53 -4.21
C GLY A 66 -7.92 -16.11 -4.54
N ARG A 67 -8.51 -15.40 -3.58
CA ARG A 67 -9.02 -14.04 -3.82
C ARG A 67 -7.89 -13.02 -3.75
N THR A 68 -7.77 -12.19 -4.79
CA THR A 68 -6.75 -11.15 -4.84
C THR A 68 -7.23 -9.87 -4.17
N ALA A 69 -6.30 -8.96 -3.90
CA ALA A 69 -6.52 -7.70 -3.17
C ALA A 69 -7.18 -6.61 -4.01
N ALA A 70 -8.20 -6.95 -4.78
CA ALA A 70 -8.97 -5.98 -5.55
C ALA A 70 -9.86 -5.13 -4.61
N GLY A 71 -9.97 -3.85 -4.87
CA GLY A 71 -10.78 -2.94 -4.08
C GLY A 71 -10.13 -2.45 -2.78
N ILE A 72 -8.87 -2.78 -2.55
CA ILE A 72 -8.10 -2.29 -1.41
C ILE A 72 -7.15 -1.20 -1.88
N LEU A 73 -7.08 -0.10 -1.13
CA LEU A 73 -6.09 0.95 -1.32
C LEU A 73 -5.11 0.93 -0.15
N VAL A 74 -3.83 0.96 -0.44
CA VAL A 74 -2.81 1.26 0.57
C VAL A 74 -2.63 2.78 0.55
N VAL A 75 -3.11 3.46 1.58
CA VAL A 75 -3.11 4.92 1.63
C VAL A 75 -1.94 5.40 2.49
N LEU A 76 -1.09 6.24 1.89
CA LEU A 76 0.02 6.89 2.58
C LEU A 76 -0.22 8.39 2.57
N VAL A 77 -0.42 8.96 3.75
CA VAL A 77 -0.54 10.42 3.90
C VAL A 77 0.86 10.99 4.05
N VAL A 78 1.22 11.91 3.17
CA VAL A 78 2.58 12.45 3.05
C VAL A 78 2.56 13.97 3.21
N ASP A 79 3.72 14.55 3.46
CA ASP A 79 3.86 16.00 3.67
C ASP A 79 3.98 16.79 2.37
N ASN A 80 4.38 16.15 1.26
CA ASN A 80 4.52 16.82 -0.04
C ASN A 80 4.19 15.85 -1.18
N VAL A 81 2.93 15.77 -1.53
CA VAL A 81 2.45 14.83 -2.54
C VAL A 81 2.97 15.18 -3.94
N ASP A 82 3.17 16.45 -4.26
CA ASP A 82 3.71 16.87 -5.56
C ASP A 82 5.15 16.39 -5.74
N ALA A 83 5.97 16.47 -4.70
CA ALA A 83 7.34 15.96 -4.75
C ALA A 83 7.38 14.44 -4.96
N GLU A 84 6.47 13.72 -4.31
CA GLU A 84 6.35 12.27 -4.49
C GLU A 84 5.88 11.91 -5.90
N TYR A 85 4.94 12.66 -6.45
CA TYR A 85 4.49 12.49 -7.82
C TYR A 85 5.64 12.64 -8.81
N GLU A 86 6.42 13.72 -8.70
CA GLU A 86 7.57 13.96 -9.57
C GLU A 86 8.64 12.89 -9.42
N ARG A 87 8.91 12.44 -8.21
CA ARG A 87 9.89 11.39 -7.94
C ARG A 87 9.50 10.07 -8.60
N LEU A 88 8.26 9.65 -8.41
CA LEU A 88 7.76 8.38 -8.96
C LEU A 88 7.63 8.44 -10.48
N HIS A 89 7.19 9.56 -11.02
CA HIS A 89 7.12 9.77 -12.46
C HIS A 89 8.51 9.69 -13.09
N ALA A 90 9.51 10.33 -12.48
CA ALA A 90 10.90 10.30 -12.96
C ALA A 90 11.52 8.90 -12.86
N ALA A 91 11.10 8.10 -11.88
CA ALA A 91 11.54 6.71 -11.71
C ALA A 91 10.89 5.75 -12.72
N GLY A 92 9.96 6.24 -13.53
CA GLY A 92 9.23 5.40 -14.50
C GLY A 92 8.09 4.59 -13.90
N THR A 93 7.69 4.89 -12.67
CA THR A 93 6.56 4.23 -12.03
C THR A 93 5.26 4.61 -12.75
N GLU A 94 4.44 3.64 -13.04
CA GLU A 94 3.16 3.87 -13.71
C GLU A 94 2.20 4.63 -12.79
N ILE A 95 1.75 5.80 -13.26
CA ILE A 95 0.77 6.61 -12.55
C ILE A 95 -0.62 6.14 -12.97
N LEU A 96 -1.38 5.60 -12.04
CA LEU A 96 -2.71 5.07 -12.31
C LEU A 96 -3.74 6.19 -12.46
N THR A 97 -3.72 7.16 -11.55
CA THR A 97 -4.54 8.37 -11.67
C THR A 97 -3.64 9.58 -11.53
N PRO A 98 -3.81 10.63 -12.37
CA PRO A 98 -3.02 11.84 -12.26
C PRO A 98 -3.31 12.56 -10.94
N ILE A 99 -2.37 13.42 -10.54
CA ILE A 99 -2.56 14.21 -9.32
C ILE A 99 -3.73 15.19 -9.47
N GLU A 100 -4.61 15.21 -8.48
CA GLU A 100 -5.77 16.09 -8.44
C GLU A 100 -6.10 16.49 -7.01
N THR A 101 -6.91 17.53 -6.86
CA THR A 101 -7.34 18.03 -5.57
C THR A 101 -8.86 18.00 -5.49
N GLU A 102 -9.38 17.32 -4.47
CA GLU A 102 -10.81 17.27 -4.22
C GLU A 102 -11.28 18.54 -3.48
N GLU A 103 -12.57 18.84 -3.58
CA GLU A 103 -13.17 20.02 -2.95
C GLU A 103 -12.94 20.09 -1.44
N TRP A 104 -12.84 18.94 -0.78
CA TRP A 104 -12.62 18.87 0.66
C TRP A 104 -11.16 18.99 1.08
N GLY A 105 -10.25 19.29 0.13
CA GLY A 105 -8.84 19.57 0.44
C GLY A 105 -7.90 18.37 0.38
N GLU A 106 -8.37 17.23 -0.08
CA GLU A 106 -7.53 16.06 -0.31
C GLU A 106 -6.85 16.19 -1.68
N ARG A 107 -5.52 16.25 -1.69
CA ARG A 107 -4.73 16.23 -2.92
C ARG A 107 -4.02 14.89 -3.01
N PHE A 108 -4.20 14.16 -4.11
CA PHE A 108 -3.75 12.78 -4.18
C PHE A 108 -3.47 12.33 -5.60
N PHE A 109 -2.75 11.22 -5.71
CA PHE A 109 -2.60 10.43 -6.93
C PHE A 109 -2.45 8.96 -6.55
N GLN A 110 -2.53 8.09 -7.55
CA GLN A 110 -2.41 6.66 -7.34
C GLN A 110 -1.34 6.06 -8.24
N VAL A 111 -0.60 5.10 -7.71
CA VAL A 111 0.27 4.21 -8.46
C VAL A 111 -0.18 2.78 -8.25
N GLU A 112 0.17 1.91 -9.16
CA GLU A 112 -0.19 0.50 -9.10
C GLU A 112 1.09 -0.31 -9.06
N ASP A 113 1.17 -1.29 -8.16
CA ASP A 113 2.29 -2.20 -8.11
C ASP A 113 2.18 -3.26 -9.22
N PRO A 114 3.21 -4.10 -9.43
CA PRO A 114 3.16 -5.13 -10.48
C PRO A 114 2.04 -6.16 -10.33
N ASN A 115 1.45 -6.29 -9.15
CA ASN A 115 0.35 -7.21 -8.87
C ASN A 115 -1.04 -6.58 -8.90
N GLY A 116 -1.12 -5.28 -9.23
CA GLY A 116 -2.39 -4.56 -9.24
C GLY A 116 -2.80 -3.98 -7.89
N VAL A 117 -1.91 -3.97 -6.91
CA VAL A 117 -2.17 -3.31 -5.62
C VAL A 117 -2.02 -1.81 -5.80
N ILE A 118 -3.04 -1.07 -5.41
CA ILE A 118 -3.07 0.38 -5.56
C ILE A 118 -2.49 1.04 -4.30
N VAL A 119 -1.49 1.90 -4.50
CA VAL A 119 -0.96 2.77 -3.45
C VAL A 119 -1.42 4.19 -3.75
N GLN A 120 -2.15 4.79 -2.83
CA GLN A 120 -2.65 6.16 -2.93
C GLN A 120 -1.84 7.07 -2.01
N LEU A 121 -1.22 8.09 -2.59
CA LEU A 121 -0.48 9.09 -1.84
C LEU A 121 -1.33 10.33 -1.69
N VAL A 122 -1.45 10.83 -0.47
CA VAL A 122 -2.39 11.90 -0.10
C VAL A 122 -1.67 12.98 0.68
N GLN A 123 -1.98 14.24 0.36
CA GLN A 123 -1.64 15.39 1.19
C GLN A 123 -2.91 16.20 1.42
N TRP A 124 -3.16 16.56 2.67
CA TRP A 124 -4.24 17.48 3.00
C TRP A 124 -3.76 18.91 2.80
N VAL A 125 -4.24 19.57 1.72
CA VAL A 125 -3.88 20.97 1.41
C VAL A 125 -4.80 21.98 2.10
N ALA A 126 -5.88 21.46 2.74
CA ALA A 126 -6.73 22.17 3.66
C ALA A 126 -7.05 21.22 4.81
N ALA A 127 -7.46 21.75 5.97
CA ALA A 127 -7.83 20.89 7.09
C ALA A 127 -8.98 19.95 6.68
N PRO A 128 -8.86 18.63 6.90
CA PRO A 128 -9.94 17.71 6.56
C PRO A 128 -11.18 18.02 7.40
N PRO A 129 -12.39 17.81 6.84
CA PRO A 129 -13.62 17.92 7.63
C PRO A 129 -13.58 16.97 8.82
N ALA A 130 -14.26 17.34 9.93
CA ALA A 130 -14.30 16.52 11.15
C ALA A 130 -14.83 15.10 10.92
N SER A 131 -15.60 14.87 9.85
CA SER A 131 -16.15 13.58 9.45
C SER A 131 -15.19 12.73 8.61
N VAL A 132 -14.03 13.27 8.22
CA VAL A 132 -13.04 12.57 7.39
C VAL A 132 -11.83 12.21 8.26
N VAL A 133 -11.47 10.94 8.24
CA VAL A 133 -10.28 10.41 8.93
C VAL A 133 -9.27 10.03 7.86
N ALA A 134 -8.12 10.65 7.94
CA ALA A 134 -7.02 10.40 7.00
C ALA A 134 -6.01 9.41 7.58
#